data_ac9b2a6a294effade7a4727e7cc01e73
#
_entry.id   ac9b2a6a294effade7a4727e7cc01e73
#
_cell.length_a   1.000
_cell.length_b   1.000
_cell.length_c   1.000
_cell.angle_alpha   90.00
_cell.angle_beta   90.00
_cell.angle_gamma   90.00
#
_symmetry.space_group_name_H-M   'P 1'
#
loop_
_entity.id
_entity.type
_entity.pdbx_description
1 polymer ?
#
loop_
_entity_poly.entity_id
_entity_poly.type
_entity_poly.pdbx_seq_one_letter_code
_entity_poly.pdbx_strand_id
1 'polypeptide(L)'
;DLHPRVRRQRQMCIRDSAKGTTDQASAVEELTATVETVAALAKKSADQTQTAYDNVLAVAENAEEERKKMDSLTEEMANIIEISNKIEAITSTIEDIASQTSLLALNASIEAARAGDAGRGFAVVAEQIGKLATDSQKSAVNTRELIVKTIEEINKGNEITASVAQAFEGTINEMQKFADVAKETNESARNQAEILSQIEQGIEQISGVTQNTAASSQESSAISEQLEQRARELDKLINNFKLYRPVSR
;
A
#
# COMPACT_ATOMS: atom_id res chain seq x y z
N ASP A 1 31.19 -35.42 62.22
CA ASP A 1 31.64 -34.36 61.31
C ASP A 1 30.61 -33.90 60.25
N LEU A 2 29.38 -33.66 60.67
CA LEU A 2 28.35 -33.08 59.79
C LEU A 2 28.41 -31.56 59.68
N HIS A 3 28.97 -30.88 60.67
CA HIS A 3 28.99 -29.42 60.75
C HIS A 3 29.77 -28.67 59.64
N PRO A 4 30.96 -29.11 59.20
CA PRO A 4 31.70 -28.36 58.17
C PRO A 4 31.09 -28.46 56.77
N ARG A 5 30.45 -29.58 56.45
CA ARG A 5 29.77 -29.81 55.13
C ARG A 5 28.51 -28.95 54.98
N VAL A 6 27.65 -28.90 56.01
CA VAL A 6 26.44 -28.09 56.03
C VAL A 6 26.77 -26.58 55.96
N ARG A 7 27.83 -26.14 56.63
CA ARG A 7 28.30 -24.76 56.58
C ARG A 7 28.78 -24.35 55.19
N ARG A 8 29.64 -25.16 54.58
CA ARG A 8 30.13 -24.95 53.21
C ARG A 8 28.97 -24.92 52.20
N GLN A 9 27.96 -25.75 52.37
CA GLN A 9 26.77 -25.80 51.54
C GLN A 9 25.93 -24.54 51.67
N ARG A 10 25.71 -23.98 52.87
CA ARG A 10 25.00 -22.71 53.09
C ARG A 10 25.71 -21.53 52.43
N GLN A 11 27.03 -21.39 52.64
CA GLN A 11 27.80 -20.31 52.02
C GLN A 11 27.81 -20.41 50.50
N MET A 12 27.82 -21.62 49.93
CA MET A 12 27.73 -21.88 48.50
C MET A 12 26.37 -21.46 47.97
N CYS A 13 25.27 -21.83 48.63
CA CYS A 13 23.90 -21.42 48.19
C CYS A 13 23.70 -19.91 48.24
N ILE A 14 24.21 -19.21 49.29
CA ILE A 14 24.09 -17.73 49.38
C ILE A 14 24.90 -17.04 48.29
N ARG A 15 26.11 -17.54 47.99
CA ARG A 15 26.96 -17.00 46.92
C ARG A 15 26.30 -17.21 45.54
N ASP A 16 25.74 -18.39 45.33
CA ASP A 16 25.01 -18.70 44.08
C ASP A 16 23.75 -17.82 43.93
N SER A 17 23.03 -17.55 45.02
CA SER A 17 21.92 -16.61 45.03
C SER A 17 22.36 -15.18 44.70
N ALA A 18 23.44 -14.71 45.29
CA ALA A 18 23.98 -13.38 45.01
C ALA A 18 24.44 -13.25 43.54
N LYS A 19 25.10 -14.27 43.00
CA LYS A 19 25.52 -14.30 41.61
C LYS A 19 24.30 -14.32 40.68
N GLY A 20 23.34 -15.19 40.96
CA GLY A 20 22.09 -15.29 40.17
C GLY A 20 21.31 -13.98 40.16
N THR A 21 21.34 -13.23 41.28
CA THR A 21 20.69 -11.92 41.36
C THR A 21 21.39 -10.87 40.48
N THR A 22 22.73 -10.91 40.40
CA THR A 22 23.50 -10.02 39.51
C THR A 22 23.21 -10.33 38.04
N ASP A 23 23.20 -11.62 37.67
CA ASP A 23 22.91 -12.07 36.33
C ASP A 23 21.44 -11.69 35.96
N GLN A 24 20.52 -11.79 36.91
CA GLN A 24 19.10 -11.39 36.73
C GLN A 24 18.95 -9.86 36.57
N ALA A 25 19.71 -9.05 37.34
CA ALA A 25 19.70 -7.60 37.17
C ALA A 25 20.15 -7.17 35.77
N SER A 26 21.23 -7.78 35.25
CA SER A 26 21.70 -7.52 33.89
C SER A 26 20.65 -7.93 32.82
N ALA A 27 19.98 -9.07 33.02
CA ALA A 27 18.91 -9.50 32.12
C ALA A 27 17.68 -8.56 32.14
N VAL A 28 17.36 -8.00 33.31
CA VAL A 28 16.28 -7.00 33.46
C VAL A 28 16.62 -5.71 32.74
N GLU A 29 17.87 -5.23 32.81
CA GLU A 29 18.32 -4.04 32.07
C GLU A 29 18.22 -4.26 30.54
N GLU A 30 18.66 -5.43 30.06
CA GLU A 30 18.57 -5.77 28.63
C GLU A 30 17.11 -5.90 28.16
N LEU A 31 16.22 -6.50 28.98
CA LEU A 31 14.79 -6.57 28.70
C LEU A 31 14.16 -5.18 28.65
N THR A 32 14.51 -4.28 29.57
CA THR A 32 14.01 -2.89 29.57
C THR A 32 14.36 -2.19 28.27
N ALA A 33 15.64 -2.21 27.87
CA ALA A 33 16.07 -1.60 26.61
C ALA A 33 15.39 -2.21 25.36
N THR A 34 15.14 -3.52 25.41
CA THR A 34 14.46 -4.22 24.33
C THR A 34 13.00 -3.78 24.23
N VAL A 35 12.28 -3.72 25.36
CA VAL A 35 10.88 -3.29 25.43
C VAL A 35 10.72 -1.85 24.96
N GLU A 36 11.60 -0.93 25.41
CA GLU A 36 11.61 0.47 24.94
C GLU A 36 11.79 0.55 23.41
N THR A 37 12.71 -0.24 22.87
CA THR A 37 12.96 -0.29 21.42
C THR A 37 11.73 -0.78 20.67
N VAL A 38 11.10 -1.87 21.12
CA VAL A 38 9.91 -2.44 20.47
C VAL A 38 8.70 -1.50 20.60
N ALA A 39 8.56 -0.79 21.74
CA ALA A 39 7.51 0.21 21.93
C ALA A 39 7.66 1.39 20.94
N ALA A 40 8.90 1.88 20.77
CA ALA A 40 9.20 2.91 19.77
C ALA A 40 8.89 2.44 18.33
N LEU A 41 9.21 1.18 18.01
CA LEU A 41 8.88 0.59 16.71
C LEU A 41 7.37 0.43 16.51
N ALA A 42 6.62 -0.01 17.51
CA ALA A 42 5.17 -0.12 17.45
C ALA A 42 4.52 1.25 17.19
N LYS A 43 4.95 2.29 17.90
CA LYS A 43 4.48 3.66 17.68
C LYS A 43 4.81 4.14 16.26
N LYS A 44 6.04 3.95 15.81
CA LYS A 44 6.44 4.31 14.44
C LYS A 44 5.63 3.56 13.39
N SER A 45 5.32 2.29 13.62
CA SER A 45 4.48 1.49 12.74
C SER A 45 3.06 2.05 12.66
N ALA A 46 2.46 2.46 13.79
CA ALA A 46 1.15 3.11 13.81
C ALA A 46 1.14 4.41 12.99
N ASP A 47 2.15 5.28 13.17
CA ASP A 47 2.27 6.55 12.44
C ASP A 47 2.46 6.33 10.93
N GLN A 48 3.31 5.36 10.55
CA GLN A 48 3.53 5.00 9.15
C GLN A 48 2.27 4.43 8.49
N THR A 49 1.54 3.60 9.21
CA THR A 49 0.30 2.99 8.71
C THR A 49 -0.80 4.04 8.57
N GLN A 50 -0.88 5.02 9.48
CA GLN A 50 -1.80 6.15 9.33
C GLN A 50 -1.48 6.95 8.06
N THR A 51 -0.21 7.25 7.81
CA THR A 51 0.22 7.93 6.58
C THR A 51 -0.12 7.10 5.34
N ALA A 52 0.05 5.79 5.39
CA ALA A 52 -0.31 4.89 4.29
C ALA A 52 -1.82 4.91 4.03
N TYR A 53 -2.63 4.89 5.07
CA TYR A 53 -4.10 5.00 4.97
C TYR A 53 -4.52 6.30 4.26
N ASP A 54 -3.97 7.44 4.69
CA ASP A 54 -4.29 8.74 4.10
C ASP A 54 -3.88 8.81 2.62
N ASN A 55 -2.72 8.26 2.27
CA ASN A 55 -2.25 8.18 0.88
C ASN A 55 -3.16 7.28 0.02
N VAL A 56 -3.61 6.15 0.55
CA VAL A 56 -4.52 5.24 -0.14
C VAL A 56 -5.85 5.91 -0.45
N LEU A 57 -6.41 6.68 0.49
CA LEU A 57 -7.63 7.46 0.26
C LEU A 57 -7.44 8.51 -0.83
N ALA A 58 -6.32 9.22 -0.83
CA ALA A 58 -6.01 10.20 -1.87
C ALA A 58 -5.87 9.55 -3.26
N VAL A 59 -5.27 8.35 -3.36
CA VAL A 59 -5.17 7.61 -4.62
C VAL A 59 -6.56 7.14 -5.09
N ALA A 60 -7.41 6.67 -4.18
CA ALA A 60 -8.78 6.27 -4.52
C ALA A 60 -9.62 7.45 -5.04
N GLU A 61 -9.48 8.64 -4.41
CA GLU A 61 -10.15 9.86 -4.86
C GLU A 61 -9.69 10.29 -6.26
N ASN A 62 -8.38 10.30 -6.49
CA ASN A 62 -7.81 10.59 -7.81
C ASN A 62 -8.30 9.60 -8.88
N ALA A 63 -8.33 8.30 -8.55
CA ALA A 63 -8.82 7.28 -9.48
C ALA A 63 -10.30 7.48 -9.83
N GLU A 64 -11.13 7.89 -8.86
CA GLU A 64 -12.54 8.21 -9.12
C GLU A 64 -12.69 9.47 -9.99
N GLU A 65 -11.84 10.47 -9.82
CA GLU A 65 -11.83 11.65 -10.68
C GLU A 65 -11.45 11.28 -12.13
N GLU A 66 -10.41 10.45 -12.30
CA GLU A 66 -10.00 9.99 -13.64
C GLU A 66 -11.07 9.09 -14.29
N ARG A 67 -11.75 8.26 -13.52
CA ARG A 67 -12.89 7.48 -14.02
C ARG A 67 -14.00 8.39 -14.58
N LYS A 68 -14.35 9.47 -13.86
CA LYS A 68 -15.33 10.46 -14.36
C LYS A 68 -14.88 11.16 -15.64
N LYS A 69 -13.57 11.43 -15.79
CA LYS A 69 -13.02 11.97 -17.05
C LYS A 69 -13.17 10.98 -18.20
N MET A 70 -13.03 9.67 -17.94
CA MET A 70 -13.27 8.64 -18.96
C MET A 70 -14.75 8.58 -19.37
N ASP A 71 -15.68 8.72 -18.42
CA ASP A 71 -17.11 8.80 -18.75
C ASP A 71 -17.41 10.01 -19.65
N SER A 72 -16.85 11.18 -19.33
CA SER A 72 -16.99 12.38 -20.16
C SER A 72 -16.36 12.22 -21.55
N LEU A 73 -15.20 11.55 -21.64
CA LEU A 73 -14.55 11.24 -22.92
C LEU A 73 -15.42 10.33 -23.78
N THR A 74 -16.09 9.35 -23.21
CA THR A 74 -17.02 8.47 -23.92
C THR A 74 -18.21 9.26 -24.49
N GLU A 75 -18.75 10.23 -23.73
CA GLU A 75 -19.82 11.12 -24.20
C GLU A 75 -19.34 11.98 -25.37
N GLU A 76 -18.16 12.58 -25.30
CA GLU A 76 -17.60 13.38 -26.40
C GLU A 76 -17.34 12.54 -27.65
N MET A 77 -16.88 11.28 -27.50
CA MET A 77 -16.71 10.36 -28.64
C MET A 77 -18.07 10.02 -29.31
N ALA A 78 -19.12 9.88 -28.51
CA ALA A 78 -20.47 9.68 -29.06
C ALA A 78 -20.95 10.91 -29.87
N ASN A 79 -20.66 12.14 -29.38
CA ASN A 79 -20.97 13.36 -30.10
C ASN A 79 -20.21 13.46 -31.43
N ILE A 80 -18.94 13.03 -31.46
CA ILE A 80 -18.13 13.01 -32.69
C ILE A 80 -18.74 12.01 -33.71
N ILE A 81 -19.22 10.85 -33.27
CA ILE A 81 -19.92 9.90 -34.15
C ILE A 81 -21.16 10.53 -34.73
N GLU A 82 -21.96 11.23 -33.92
CA GLU A 82 -23.19 11.90 -34.42
C GLU A 82 -22.87 12.96 -35.47
N ILE A 83 -21.83 13.78 -35.23
CA ILE A 83 -21.37 14.78 -36.20
C ILE A 83 -20.86 14.11 -37.46
N SER A 84 -20.09 13.02 -37.36
CA SER A 84 -19.57 12.26 -38.51
C SER A 84 -20.70 11.68 -39.37
N ASN A 85 -21.74 11.16 -38.76
CA ASN A 85 -22.93 10.67 -39.47
C ASN A 85 -23.65 11.81 -40.21
N LYS A 86 -23.73 13.03 -39.62
CA LYS A 86 -24.29 14.19 -40.31
C LYS A 86 -23.46 14.59 -41.53
N ILE A 87 -22.12 14.54 -41.42
CA ILE A 87 -21.21 14.86 -42.53
C ILE A 87 -21.36 13.78 -43.64
N GLU A 88 -21.53 12.50 -43.29
CA GLU A 88 -21.79 11.43 -44.24
C GLU A 88 -23.07 11.70 -45.05
N ALA A 89 -24.17 12.10 -44.41
CA ALA A 89 -25.43 12.48 -45.08
C ALA A 89 -25.25 13.66 -46.03
N ILE A 90 -24.47 14.70 -45.61
CA ILE A 90 -24.16 15.84 -46.47
C ILE A 90 -23.35 15.39 -47.68
N THR A 91 -22.36 14.53 -47.49
CA THR A 91 -21.50 14.01 -48.55
C THR A 91 -22.30 13.19 -49.57
N SER A 92 -23.23 12.37 -49.09
CA SER A 92 -24.17 11.64 -49.97
C SER A 92 -25.02 12.61 -50.82
N THR A 93 -25.49 13.71 -50.23
CA THR A 93 -26.24 14.73 -50.97
C THR A 93 -25.37 15.40 -52.04
N ILE A 94 -24.08 15.64 -51.76
CA ILE A 94 -23.12 16.20 -52.72
C ILE A 94 -22.88 15.21 -53.88
N GLU A 95 -22.78 13.90 -53.60
CA GLU A 95 -22.71 12.86 -54.64
C GLU A 95 -23.90 12.89 -55.57
N ASP A 96 -25.14 13.02 -55.04
CA ASP A 96 -26.38 13.10 -55.81
C ASP A 96 -26.42 14.37 -56.66
N ILE A 97 -26.05 15.54 -56.12
CA ILE A 97 -25.94 16.80 -56.84
C ILE A 97 -24.94 16.69 -58.00
N ALA A 98 -23.76 16.13 -57.71
CA ALA A 98 -22.73 15.94 -58.74
C ALA A 98 -23.20 15.00 -59.87
N SER A 99 -23.88 13.91 -59.52
CA SER A 99 -24.50 12.99 -60.50
C SER A 99 -25.53 13.70 -61.39
N GLN A 100 -26.47 14.46 -60.77
CA GLN A 100 -27.46 15.23 -61.50
C GLN A 100 -26.80 16.31 -62.38
N THR A 101 -25.76 17.00 -61.89
CA THR A 101 -25.01 18.01 -62.67
C THR A 101 -24.31 17.38 -63.86
N SER A 102 -23.74 16.16 -63.70
CA SER A 102 -23.13 15.43 -64.81
C SER A 102 -24.15 15.06 -65.89
N LEU A 103 -25.36 14.62 -65.49
CA LEU A 103 -26.46 14.35 -66.43
C LEU A 103 -26.96 15.59 -67.17
N LEU A 104 -27.06 16.72 -66.44
CA LEU A 104 -27.45 18.02 -67.07
C LEU A 104 -26.37 18.52 -68.05
N ALA A 105 -25.09 18.35 -67.70
CA ALA A 105 -23.98 18.68 -68.61
C ALA A 105 -23.97 17.80 -69.87
N LEU A 106 -24.27 16.50 -69.74
CA LEU A 106 -24.42 15.61 -70.85
C LEU A 106 -25.56 16.02 -71.78
N ASN A 107 -26.78 16.35 -71.26
CA ASN A 107 -27.87 16.84 -71.98
C ASN A 107 -27.59 18.16 -72.74
N ALA A 108 -26.91 19.07 -72.04
CA ALA A 108 -26.42 20.36 -72.63
C ALA A 108 -25.44 20.11 -73.79
N SER A 109 -24.54 19.17 -73.65
CA SER A 109 -23.59 18.77 -74.73
C SER A 109 -24.26 18.22 -75.89
N ILE A 110 -25.28 17.39 -75.71
CA ILE A 110 -26.11 16.81 -76.78
C ILE A 110 -26.85 17.94 -77.55
N GLU A 111 -27.48 18.85 -76.84
CA GLU A 111 -28.24 19.96 -77.48
C GLU A 111 -27.30 20.97 -78.19
N ALA A 112 -26.12 21.25 -77.60
CA ALA A 112 -25.09 22.03 -78.28
C ALA A 112 -24.58 21.38 -79.58
N ALA A 113 -24.39 20.09 -79.59
CA ALA A 113 -24.07 19.35 -80.84
C ALA A 113 -25.20 19.43 -81.86
N ARG A 114 -26.44 19.41 -81.44
CA ARG A 114 -27.62 19.55 -82.31
C ARG A 114 -27.77 20.92 -82.94
N ALA A 115 -27.30 21.96 -82.30
CA ALA A 115 -27.29 23.34 -82.84
C ALA A 115 -26.15 23.60 -83.85
N GLY A 116 -25.26 22.65 -84.10
CA GLY A 116 -24.20 22.72 -85.09
C GLY A 116 -23.16 23.82 -84.76
N ASP A 117 -22.75 24.61 -85.77
CA ASP A 117 -21.74 25.67 -85.58
C ASP A 117 -22.10 26.75 -84.53
N ALA A 118 -23.40 27.02 -84.38
CA ALA A 118 -23.94 28.00 -83.41
C ALA A 118 -23.77 27.48 -81.94
N GLY A 119 -23.69 26.17 -81.73
CA GLY A 119 -23.55 25.51 -80.41
C GLY A 119 -22.14 25.28 -79.92
N ARG A 120 -21.09 25.50 -80.72
CA ARG A 120 -19.68 25.17 -80.40
C ARG A 120 -19.19 25.74 -79.01
N GLY A 121 -19.52 27.00 -78.73
CA GLY A 121 -19.13 27.58 -77.41
C GLY A 121 -19.85 26.94 -76.24
N PHE A 122 -21.13 26.57 -76.41
CA PHE A 122 -21.90 25.90 -75.37
C PHE A 122 -21.45 24.43 -75.18
N ALA A 123 -21.00 23.74 -76.20
CA ALA A 123 -20.44 22.39 -76.07
C ALA A 123 -19.20 22.35 -75.20
N VAL A 124 -18.27 23.29 -75.34
CA VAL A 124 -17.07 23.38 -74.49
C VAL A 124 -17.43 23.66 -73.05
N VAL A 125 -18.41 24.56 -72.76
CA VAL A 125 -18.84 24.83 -71.39
C VAL A 125 -19.52 23.63 -70.77
N ALA A 126 -20.36 22.92 -71.51
CA ALA A 126 -21.03 21.71 -71.04
C ALA A 126 -20.01 20.56 -70.72
N GLU A 127 -19.00 20.39 -71.57
CA GLU A 127 -17.90 19.44 -71.30
C GLU A 127 -17.15 19.79 -70.00
N GLN A 128 -16.81 21.06 -69.79
CA GLN A 128 -16.15 21.51 -68.54
C GLN A 128 -17.03 21.29 -67.30
N ILE A 129 -18.34 21.57 -67.38
CA ILE A 129 -19.29 21.29 -66.28
C ILE A 129 -19.37 19.78 -65.98
N GLY A 130 -19.40 18.94 -67.00
CA GLY A 130 -19.38 17.48 -66.83
C GLY A 130 -18.13 16.97 -66.15
N LYS A 131 -16.97 17.57 -66.51
CA LYS A 131 -15.68 17.24 -65.84
C LYS A 131 -15.70 17.66 -64.37
N LEU A 132 -16.12 18.89 -64.06
CA LEU A 132 -16.24 19.41 -62.71
C LEU A 132 -17.19 18.55 -61.86
N ALA A 133 -18.30 18.13 -62.42
CA ALA A 133 -19.26 17.25 -61.76
C ALA A 133 -18.66 15.87 -61.42
N THR A 134 -17.91 15.26 -62.38
CA THR A 134 -17.18 14.00 -62.13
C THR A 134 -16.12 14.15 -61.06
N ASP A 135 -15.32 15.23 -61.07
CA ASP A 135 -14.28 15.49 -60.05
C ASP A 135 -14.92 15.74 -58.68
N SER A 136 -16.05 16.45 -58.60
CA SER A 136 -16.84 16.67 -57.40
C SER A 136 -17.38 15.33 -56.81
N GLN A 137 -17.94 14.48 -57.68
CA GLN A 137 -18.43 13.15 -57.26
C GLN A 137 -17.30 12.29 -56.66
N LYS A 138 -16.14 12.25 -57.32
CA LYS A 138 -14.98 11.54 -56.84
C LYS A 138 -14.49 12.07 -55.49
N SER A 139 -14.49 13.38 -55.31
CA SER A 139 -14.09 14.01 -54.02
C SER A 139 -15.08 13.68 -52.92
N ALA A 140 -16.38 13.64 -53.21
CA ALA A 140 -17.41 13.28 -52.25
C ALA A 140 -17.28 11.80 -51.82
N VAL A 141 -17.06 10.87 -52.77
CA VAL A 141 -16.80 9.45 -52.46
C VAL A 141 -15.58 9.28 -51.54
N ASN A 142 -14.46 9.94 -51.88
CA ASN A 142 -13.25 9.87 -51.06
C ASN A 142 -13.48 10.42 -49.63
N THR A 143 -14.25 11.51 -49.52
CA THR A 143 -14.63 12.09 -48.23
C THR A 143 -15.46 11.13 -47.40
N ARG A 144 -16.46 10.47 -48.01
CA ARG A 144 -17.28 9.46 -47.35
C ARG A 144 -16.42 8.29 -46.81
N GLU A 145 -15.46 7.79 -47.59
CA GLU A 145 -14.55 6.75 -47.16
C GLU A 145 -13.72 7.15 -45.95
N LEU A 146 -13.27 8.42 -45.91
CA LEU A 146 -12.55 8.95 -44.76
C LEU A 146 -13.42 9.04 -43.51
N ILE A 147 -14.69 9.44 -43.66
CA ILE A 147 -15.67 9.50 -42.56
C ILE A 147 -15.92 8.13 -41.97
N VAL A 148 -16.15 7.12 -42.82
CA VAL A 148 -16.34 5.73 -42.36
C VAL A 148 -15.13 5.25 -41.56
N LYS A 149 -13.93 5.48 -42.08
CA LYS A 149 -12.70 5.14 -41.33
C LYS A 149 -12.56 5.91 -39.99
N THR A 150 -12.98 7.17 -40.00
CA THR A 150 -12.97 7.98 -38.75
C THR A 150 -13.89 7.39 -37.70
N ILE A 151 -15.12 6.97 -38.11
CA ILE A 151 -16.06 6.32 -37.19
C ILE A 151 -15.50 5.00 -36.64
N GLU A 152 -14.84 4.19 -37.50
CA GLU A 152 -14.16 2.97 -37.05
C GLU A 152 -13.08 3.24 -35.99
N GLU A 153 -12.22 4.27 -36.19
CA GLU A 153 -11.18 4.63 -35.25
C GLU A 153 -11.77 5.17 -33.94
N ILE A 154 -12.88 5.94 -33.99
CA ILE A 154 -13.58 6.41 -32.79
C ILE A 154 -14.18 5.23 -32.01
N ASN A 155 -14.76 4.25 -32.68
CA ASN A 155 -15.27 3.05 -32.00
C ASN A 155 -14.17 2.28 -31.29
N LYS A 156 -13.02 2.11 -31.93
CA LYS A 156 -11.83 1.53 -31.27
C LYS A 156 -11.37 2.37 -30.06
N GLY A 157 -11.39 3.70 -30.18
CA GLY A 157 -11.11 4.62 -29.09
C GLY A 157 -12.08 4.43 -27.92
N ASN A 158 -13.36 4.24 -28.19
CA ASN A 158 -14.38 3.96 -27.17
C ASN A 158 -14.13 2.64 -26.42
N GLU A 159 -13.73 1.58 -27.12
CA GLU A 159 -13.37 0.31 -26.48
C GLU A 159 -12.18 0.47 -25.53
N ILE A 160 -11.17 1.22 -25.95
CA ILE A 160 -9.99 1.52 -25.11
C ILE A 160 -10.41 2.35 -23.89
N THR A 161 -11.23 3.39 -24.09
CA THR A 161 -11.72 4.27 -23.01
C THR A 161 -12.51 3.47 -21.98
N ALA A 162 -13.39 2.58 -22.40
CA ALA A 162 -14.16 1.69 -21.54
C ALA A 162 -13.25 0.75 -20.74
N SER A 163 -12.21 0.18 -21.37
CA SER A 163 -11.22 -0.66 -20.69
C SER A 163 -10.43 0.13 -19.63
N VAL A 164 -10.07 1.37 -19.90
CA VAL A 164 -9.38 2.25 -18.95
C VAL A 164 -10.30 2.61 -17.78
N ALA A 165 -11.57 2.94 -18.03
CA ALA A 165 -12.55 3.21 -16.98
C ALA A 165 -12.71 2.00 -16.04
N GLN A 166 -12.78 0.80 -16.59
CA GLN A 166 -12.84 -0.45 -15.81
C GLN A 166 -11.55 -0.67 -14.98
N ALA A 167 -10.39 -0.31 -15.51
CA ALA A 167 -9.14 -0.41 -14.77
C ALA A 167 -9.11 0.56 -13.56
N PHE A 168 -9.64 1.78 -13.70
CA PHE A 168 -9.81 2.71 -12.59
C PHE A 168 -10.76 2.17 -11.52
N GLU A 169 -11.90 1.58 -11.92
CA GLU A 169 -12.81 0.92 -10.98
C GLU A 169 -12.11 -0.20 -10.21
N GLY A 170 -11.32 -1.03 -10.89
CA GLY A 170 -10.47 -2.02 -10.25
C GLY A 170 -9.49 -1.41 -9.24
N THR A 171 -8.85 -0.30 -9.62
CA THR A 171 -7.93 0.44 -8.74
C THR A 171 -8.64 0.95 -7.48
N ILE A 172 -9.83 1.55 -7.61
CA ILE A 172 -10.62 2.03 -6.47
C ILE A 172 -10.94 0.88 -5.50
N ASN A 173 -11.37 -0.27 -6.03
CA ASN A 173 -11.67 -1.44 -5.22
C ASN A 173 -10.44 -2.00 -4.48
N GLU A 174 -9.28 -2.01 -5.13
CA GLU A 174 -8.02 -2.43 -4.47
C GLU A 174 -7.59 -1.42 -3.41
N MET A 175 -7.71 -0.12 -3.67
CA MET A 175 -7.40 0.92 -2.67
C MET A 175 -8.31 0.79 -1.43
N GLN A 176 -9.58 0.44 -1.60
CA GLN A 176 -10.47 0.20 -0.47
C GLN A 176 -9.98 -0.95 0.42
N LYS A 177 -9.55 -2.06 -0.19
CA LYS A 177 -8.95 -3.19 0.55
C LYS A 177 -7.67 -2.78 1.28
N PHE A 178 -6.82 -1.98 0.63
CA PHE A 178 -5.60 -1.46 1.26
C PHE A 178 -5.92 -0.55 2.46
N ALA A 179 -6.95 0.29 2.35
CA ALA A 179 -7.41 1.12 3.46
C ALA A 179 -7.84 0.28 4.67
N ASP A 180 -8.58 -0.80 4.44
CA ASP A 180 -9.02 -1.73 5.48
C ASP A 180 -7.81 -2.41 6.16
N VAL A 181 -6.85 -2.92 5.38
CA VAL A 181 -5.61 -3.53 5.91
C VAL A 181 -4.76 -2.51 6.67
N ALA A 182 -4.65 -1.28 6.19
CA ALA A 182 -3.93 -0.22 6.89
C ALA A 182 -4.59 0.10 8.24
N LYS A 183 -5.92 0.17 8.29
CA LYS A 183 -6.67 0.37 9.53
C LYS A 183 -6.43 -0.75 10.54
N GLU A 184 -6.54 -2.01 10.12
CA GLU A 184 -6.30 -3.18 10.96
C GLU A 184 -4.85 -3.21 11.49
N THR A 185 -3.88 -2.87 10.64
CA THR A 185 -2.47 -2.80 11.03
C THR A 185 -2.22 -1.68 12.05
N ASN A 186 -2.88 -0.52 11.90
CA ASN A 186 -2.81 0.59 12.86
C ASN A 186 -3.37 0.18 14.23
N GLU A 187 -4.53 -0.48 14.25
CA GLU A 187 -5.14 -1.00 15.47
C GLU A 187 -4.22 -2.04 16.14
N SER A 188 -3.62 -2.94 15.37
CA SER A 188 -2.67 -3.93 15.87
C SER A 188 -1.42 -3.27 16.49
N ALA A 189 -0.86 -2.24 15.85
CA ALA A 189 0.30 -1.51 16.36
C ALA A 189 -0.03 -0.78 17.68
N ARG A 190 -1.23 -0.22 17.80
CA ARG A 190 -1.71 0.40 19.06
C ARG A 190 -1.87 -0.62 20.19
N ASN A 191 -2.48 -1.76 19.89
CA ASN A 191 -2.61 -2.85 20.85
C ASN A 191 -1.24 -3.38 21.31
N GLN A 192 -0.26 -3.48 20.39
CA GLN A 192 1.12 -3.83 20.73
C GLN A 192 1.74 -2.82 21.71
N ALA A 193 1.54 -1.52 21.49
CA ALA A 193 2.05 -0.49 22.40
C ALA A 193 1.44 -0.60 23.81
N GLU A 194 0.15 -0.95 23.91
CA GLU A 194 -0.52 -1.17 25.21
C GLU A 194 0.05 -2.40 25.92
N ILE A 195 0.23 -3.52 25.21
CA ILE A 195 0.82 -4.75 25.76
C ILE A 195 2.25 -4.48 26.24
N LEU A 196 3.05 -3.73 25.49
CA LEU A 196 4.41 -3.37 25.88
C LEU A 196 4.44 -2.53 27.15
N SER A 197 3.48 -1.62 27.34
CA SER A 197 3.35 -0.89 28.61
C SER A 197 3.04 -1.80 29.79
N GLN A 198 2.25 -2.85 29.63
CA GLN A 198 2.00 -3.86 30.66
C GLN A 198 3.25 -4.69 30.95
N ILE A 199 4.02 -5.04 29.92
CA ILE A 199 5.31 -5.74 30.09
C ILE A 199 6.30 -4.87 30.86
N GLU A 200 6.37 -3.57 30.59
CA GLU A 200 7.22 -2.62 31.30
C GLU A 200 6.90 -2.60 32.81
N GLN A 201 5.63 -2.56 33.18
CA GLN A 201 5.20 -2.68 34.58
C GLN A 201 5.62 -4.02 35.20
N GLY A 202 5.55 -5.11 34.46
CA GLY A 202 6.03 -6.42 34.90
C GLY A 202 7.55 -6.45 35.13
N ILE A 203 8.32 -5.80 34.27
CA ILE A 203 9.77 -5.66 34.41
C ILE A 203 10.14 -4.85 35.66
N GLU A 204 9.42 -3.76 35.93
CA GLU A 204 9.62 -2.98 37.17
C GLU A 204 9.41 -3.84 38.44
N GLN A 205 8.38 -4.69 38.44
CA GLN A 205 8.12 -5.63 39.54
C GLN A 205 9.26 -6.65 39.69
N ILE A 206 9.75 -7.22 38.57
CA ILE A 206 10.87 -8.17 38.57
C ILE A 206 12.14 -7.46 39.10
N SER A 207 12.39 -6.22 38.71
CA SER A 207 13.50 -5.40 39.20
C SER A 207 13.43 -5.24 40.72
N GLY A 208 12.24 -4.90 41.26
CA GLY A 208 12.02 -4.82 42.71
C GLY A 208 12.28 -6.15 43.45
N VAL A 209 11.82 -7.27 42.90
CA VAL A 209 12.07 -8.62 43.46
C VAL A 209 13.57 -8.93 43.42
N THR A 210 14.26 -8.60 42.34
CA THR A 210 15.69 -8.80 42.16
C THR A 210 16.49 -8.02 43.24
N GLN A 211 16.15 -6.74 43.44
CA GLN A 211 16.80 -5.92 44.50
C GLN A 211 16.54 -6.48 45.89
N ASN A 212 15.33 -6.89 46.20
CA ASN A 212 15.00 -7.51 47.49
C ASN A 212 15.75 -8.83 47.72
N THR A 213 15.89 -9.64 46.64
CA THR A 213 16.66 -10.91 46.71
C THR A 213 18.15 -10.64 46.95
N ALA A 214 18.70 -9.60 46.29
CA ALA A 214 20.08 -9.18 46.53
C ALA A 214 20.32 -8.76 48.01
N ALA A 215 19.44 -7.91 48.54
CA ALA A 215 19.53 -7.47 49.94
C ALA A 215 19.40 -8.66 50.92
N SER A 216 18.44 -9.55 50.71
CA SER A 216 18.28 -10.75 51.54
C SER A 216 19.47 -11.71 51.45
N SER A 217 20.11 -11.81 50.29
CA SER A 217 21.33 -12.62 50.12
C SER A 217 22.51 -12.02 50.86
N GLN A 218 22.67 -10.69 50.84
CA GLN A 218 23.70 -9.99 51.61
C GLN A 218 23.49 -10.12 53.12
N GLU A 219 22.25 -9.93 53.60
CA GLU A 219 21.90 -10.11 54.99
C GLU A 219 22.15 -11.56 55.46
N SER A 220 21.73 -12.54 54.65
CA SER A 220 21.98 -13.97 54.93
C SER A 220 23.48 -14.29 54.99
N SER A 221 24.28 -13.65 54.16
CA SER A 221 25.77 -13.76 54.20
C SER A 221 26.32 -13.22 55.51
N ALA A 222 25.92 -12.01 55.91
CA ALA A 222 26.35 -11.39 57.16
C ALA A 222 25.96 -12.21 58.41
N ILE A 223 24.72 -12.69 58.45
CA ILE A 223 24.24 -13.56 59.52
C ILE A 223 25.05 -14.88 59.55
N SER A 224 25.38 -15.46 58.41
CA SER A 224 26.21 -16.67 58.34
C SER A 224 27.62 -16.47 58.88
N GLU A 225 28.22 -15.31 58.59
CA GLU A 225 29.56 -14.93 59.14
C GLU A 225 29.48 -14.74 60.67
N GLN A 226 28.46 -14.08 61.16
CA GLN A 226 28.25 -13.91 62.62
C GLN A 226 28.05 -15.25 63.33
N LEU A 227 27.24 -16.16 62.73
CA LEU A 227 27.06 -17.48 63.26
C LEU A 227 28.37 -18.29 63.28
N GLU A 228 29.20 -18.13 62.26
CA GLU A 228 30.53 -18.75 62.23
C GLU A 228 31.41 -18.25 63.35
N GLN A 229 31.46 -16.95 63.57
CA GLN A 229 32.24 -16.35 64.65
C GLN A 229 31.75 -16.86 66.02
N ARG A 230 30.44 -16.85 66.27
CA ARG A 230 29.85 -17.36 67.52
C ARG A 230 30.15 -18.84 67.74
N ALA A 231 30.10 -19.67 66.71
CA ALA A 231 30.44 -21.08 66.77
C ALA A 231 31.92 -21.29 67.13
N ARG A 232 32.82 -20.46 66.58
CA ARG A 232 34.28 -20.50 66.96
C ARG A 232 34.51 -20.06 68.38
N GLU A 233 33.78 -19.05 68.90
CA GLU A 233 33.86 -18.62 70.32
C GLU A 233 33.34 -19.75 71.23
N LEU A 234 32.21 -20.41 70.91
CA LEU A 234 31.73 -21.52 71.68
C LEU A 234 32.70 -22.72 71.70
N ASP A 235 33.35 -23.04 70.57
CA ASP A 235 34.31 -24.11 70.46
C ASP A 235 35.54 -23.81 71.38
N LYS A 236 36.01 -22.54 71.41
CA LYS A 236 37.07 -22.10 72.32
C LYS A 236 36.63 -22.24 73.76
N LEU A 237 35.43 -21.86 74.17
CA LEU A 237 34.91 -21.99 75.52
C LEU A 237 34.84 -23.47 75.94
N ILE A 238 34.29 -24.34 75.07
CA ILE A 238 34.20 -25.79 75.32
C ILE A 238 35.59 -26.43 75.51
N ASN A 239 36.60 -26.00 74.71
CA ASN A 239 37.98 -26.54 74.81
C ASN A 239 38.67 -26.08 76.07
N ASN A 240 38.23 -24.98 76.72
CA ASN A 240 38.73 -24.54 78.02
C ASN A 240 38.20 -25.36 79.19
N PHE A 241 37.10 -26.10 79.06
CA PHE A 241 36.58 -27.02 80.03
C PHE A 241 37.35 -28.37 79.91
N LYS A 242 38.17 -28.76 80.97
CA LYS A 242 38.74 -30.10 81.07
C LYS A 242 37.60 -31.11 81.25
N LEU A 243 37.16 -31.72 80.19
CA LEU A 243 36.17 -32.81 80.28
C LEU A 243 36.83 -33.99 81.06
N TYR A 244 36.22 -34.33 82.16
CA TYR A 244 36.63 -35.53 82.94
C TYR A 244 36.44 -36.76 82.09
N ARG A 245 37.53 -37.41 81.66
CA ARG A 245 37.41 -38.76 81.03
C ARG A 245 37.28 -39.76 82.14
N PRO A 246 36.18 -40.48 82.31
CA PRO A 246 36.10 -41.63 83.20
C PRO A 246 37.12 -42.66 82.71
N VAL A 247 38.06 -43.05 83.61
CA VAL A 247 39.04 -44.11 83.39
C VAL A 247 38.23 -45.40 83.30
N SER A 248 38.14 -46.01 82.12
CA SER A 248 37.59 -47.36 81.93
C SER A 248 38.49 -48.37 82.67
N ARG A 249 37.93 -49.03 83.65
CA ARG A 249 38.56 -50.21 84.29
C ARG A 249 38.35 -51.43 83.34
#